data_1602b40daf84dbbe92f12845e340670b
#
_entry.id   1602b40daf84dbbe92f12845e340670b
#
_cell.length_a   1.000
_cell.length_b   1.000
_cell.length_c   1.000
_cell.angle_alpha   90.00
_cell.angle_beta   90.00
_cell.angle_gamma   90.00
#
_symmetry.space_group_name_H-M   'P 1'
#
loop_
_entity.id
_entity.type
_entity.pdbx_description
1 polymer ?
#
loop_
_entity_poly.entity_id
_entity_poly.type
_entity_poly.pdbx_seq_one_letter_code
_entity_poly.pdbx_strand_id
1 'polypeptide(L)'
;MACRIAIDGPAGSGKTTVARLVAQRLGISYLDTGAMYRIVGLHLSRKGANVKSSSLKDYLKDLRIEYTDGNFYVNGTPVGEEIRTPEAGMYASLYAAHPDVREFLTRIQKEICKERNIVAEGRDIGTVVIPDAEVKIFLVASPEVRAKRRYFELIAKGYKVQYEDVLREIIERDQNDSKRDIAPLSKAVDAVEIDTSDLSIEEVVDMIIKLVRERCWEKF
;
A
#
# COMPACT_ATOMS: atom_id res chain seq x y z
N MET A 1 20.48 -12.23 -7.94
CA MET A 1 19.33 -12.10 -7.03
C MET A 1 18.61 -10.80 -7.34
N ALA A 2 17.29 -10.74 -7.20
CA ALA A 2 16.52 -9.52 -7.43
C ALA A 2 16.76 -8.50 -6.29
N CYS A 3 16.66 -7.20 -6.57
CA CYS A 3 16.59 -6.16 -5.55
C CYS A 3 15.13 -5.81 -5.28
N ARG A 4 14.64 -6.17 -4.09
CA ARG A 4 13.26 -5.93 -3.66
C ARG A 4 13.26 -4.89 -2.55
N ILE A 5 12.43 -3.89 -2.71
CA ILE A 5 12.33 -2.74 -1.82
C ILE A 5 10.93 -2.72 -1.23
N ALA A 6 10.83 -2.83 0.09
CA ALA A 6 9.59 -2.71 0.84
C ALA A 6 9.45 -1.29 1.41
N ILE A 7 8.34 -0.62 1.15
CA ILE A 7 8.03 0.70 1.71
C ILE A 7 6.71 0.62 2.46
N ASP A 8 6.77 0.56 3.78
CA ASP A 8 5.63 0.50 4.67
C ASP A 8 5.40 1.82 5.41
N GLY A 9 4.24 1.96 6.04
CA GLY A 9 3.90 3.11 6.87
C GLY A 9 2.40 3.46 6.84
N PRO A 10 1.93 4.36 7.69
CA PRO A 10 0.51 4.71 7.83
C PRO A 10 -0.06 5.44 6.60
N ALA A 11 -1.38 5.60 6.56
CA ALA A 11 -2.06 6.34 5.49
C ALA A 11 -1.57 7.80 5.43
N GLY A 12 -1.35 8.34 4.22
CA GLY A 12 -0.93 9.74 4.04
C GLY A 12 0.56 10.03 4.34
N SER A 13 1.40 9.03 4.65
CA SER A 13 2.85 9.24 4.88
C SER A 13 3.67 9.45 3.61
N GLY A 14 3.05 9.51 2.43
CA GLY A 14 3.74 9.78 1.16
C GLY A 14 4.25 8.55 0.41
N LYS A 15 4.01 7.32 0.91
CA LYS A 15 4.53 6.06 0.32
C LYS A 15 4.31 5.93 -1.17
N THR A 16 3.10 6.15 -1.65
CA THR A 16 2.73 5.97 -3.06
C THR A 16 3.55 6.86 -3.99
N THR A 17 3.71 8.13 -3.63
CA THR A 17 4.51 9.07 -4.41
C THR A 17 5.99 8.70 -4.38
N VAL A 18 6.52 8.46 -3.18
CA VAL A 18 7.93 8.10 -2.98
C VAL A 18 8.26 6.77 -3.67
N ALA A 19 7.47 5.72 -3.46
CA ALA A 19 7.71 4.40 -4.03
C ALA A 19 7.70 4.42 -5.57
N ARG A 20 6.76 5.18 -6.17
CA ARG A 20 6.69 5.35 -7.63
C ARG A 20 7.93 6.06 -8.17
N LEU A 21 8.37 7.14 -7.52
CA LEU A 21 9.57 7.88 -7.94
C LEU A 21 10.84 7.06 -7.77
N VAL A 22 10.97 6.30 -6.67
CA VAL A 22 12.09 5.39 -6.46
C VAL A 22 12.13 4.33 -7.56
N ALA A 23 10.99 3.67 -7.86
CA ALA A 23 10.91 2.69 -8.93
C ALA A 23 11.28 3.29 -10.30
N GLN A 24 10.77 4.48 -10.60
CA GLN A 24 11.06 5.21 -11.83
C GLN A 24 12.56 5.54 -11.97
N ARG A 25 13.19 6.06 -10.92
CA ARG A 25 14.63 6.40 -10.92
C ARG A 25 15.53 5.18 -11.04
N LEU A 26 15.09 4.04 -10.53
CA LEU A 26 15.84 2.79 -10.60
C LEU A 26 15.53 1.98 -11.87
N GLY A 27 14.50 2.36 -12.64
CA GLY A 27 14.05 1.60 -13.82
C GLY A 27 13.49 0.23 -13.48
N ILE A 28 12.83 0.06 -12.32
CA ILE A 28 12.30 -1.21 -11.84
C ILE A 28 10.78 -1.17 -11.66
N SER A 29 10.17 -2.33 -11.44
CA SER A 29 8.73 -2.46 -11.24
C SER A 29 8.24 -1.76 -9.97
N TYR A 30 6.97 -1.33 -9.96
CA TYR A 30 6.31 -0.70 -8.81
C TYR A 30 5.00 -1.41 -8.50
N LEU A 31 4.75 -1.80 -7.26
CA LEU A 31 3.52 -2.44 -6.81
C LEU A 31 2.82 -1.61 -5.73
N ASP A 32 1.63 -1.07 -6.05
CA ASP A 32 0.67 -0.48 -5.10
C ASP A 32 -0.21 -1.59 -4.51
N THR A 33 0.16 -2.15 -3.36
CA THR A 33 -0.69 -3.18 -2.74
C THR A 33 -2.00 -2.61 -2.22
N GLY A 34 -2.04 -1.32 -1.86
CA GLY A 34 -3.27 -0.64 -1.50
C GLY A 34 -4.30 -0.61 -2.66
N ALA A 35 -3.85 -0.55 -3.91
CA ALA A 35 -4.73 -0.70 -5.07
C ALA A 35 -5.39 -2.08 -5.10
N MET A 36 -4.65 -3.15 -4.78
CA MET A 36 -5.19 -4.51 -4.73
C MET A 36 -6.28 -4.64 -3.66
N TYR A 37 -6.07 -4.05 -2.46
CA TYR A 37 -7.11 -4.01 -1.43
C TYR A 37 -8.34 -3.20 -1.86
N ARG A 38 -8.17 -2.12 -2.63
CA ARG A 38 -9.29 -1.35 -3.19
C ARG A 38 -10.08 -2.15 -4.24
N ILE A 39 -9.40 -2.90 -5.08
CA ILE A 39 -10.03 -3.82 -6.05
C ILE A 39 -10.89 -4.84 -5.31
N VAL A 40 -10.34 -5.55 -4.33
CA VAL A 40 -11.07 -6.56 -3.56
C VAL A 40 -12.20 -5.94 -2.76
N GLY A 41 -11.98 -4.80 -2.12
CA GLY A 41 -12.99 -4.10 -1.34
C GLY A 41 -14.21 -3.72 -2.19
N LEU A 42 -14.00 -3.13 -3.36
CA LEU A 42 -15.08 -2.82 -4.31
C LEU A 42 -15.79 -4.07 -4.84
N HIS A 43 -15.03 -5.13 -5.15
CA HIS A 43 -15.60 -6.39 -5.61
C HIS A 43 -16.54 -7.01 -4.56
N LEU A 44 -16.08 -7.10 -3.31
CA LEU A 44 -16.87 -7.64 -2.19
C LEU A 44 -18.10 -6.78 -1.89
N SER A 45 -17.94 -5.46 -1.88
CA SER A 45 -19.05 -4.52 -1.67
C SER A 45 -20.12 -4.68 -2.75
N ARG A 46 -19.75 -4.73 -4.03
CA ARG A 46 -20.68 -4.92 -5.16
C ARG A 46 -21.41 -6.26 -5.11
N LYS A 47 -20.80 -7.27 -4.52
CA LYS A 47 -21.43 -8.59 -4.28
C LYS A 47 -22.26 -8.66 -3.00
N GLY A 48 -22.35 -7.58 -2.23
CA GLY A 48 -23.09 -7.54 -0.95
C GLY A 48 -22.47 -8.42 0.14
N ALA A 49 -21.16 -8.67 0.09
CA ALA A 49 -20.47 -9.51 1.06
C ALA A 49 -20.49 -8.85 2.45
N ASN A 50 -20.89 -9.62 3.47
CA ASN A 50 -20.86 -9.15 4.85
C ASN A 50 -19.47 -9.37 5.45
N VAL A 51 -18.80 -8.29 5.84
CA VAL A 51 -17.45 -8.33 6.44
C VAL A 51 -17.37 -9.16 7.72
N LYS A 52 -18.50 -9.33 8.43
CA LYS A 52 -18.61 -10.14 9.65
C LYS A 52 -18.86 -11.63 9.37
N SER A 53 -18.96 -12.04 8.11
CA SER A 53 -19.07 -13.47 7.76
C SER A 53 -17.83 -14.22 8.22
N SER A 54 -18.01 -15.49 8.62
CA SER A 54 -16.90 -16.36 9.01
C SER A 54 -15.98 -16.71 7.82
N SER A 55 -16.49 -16.61 6.58
CA SER A 55 -15.70 -16.78 5.36
C SER A 55 -16.21 -15.92 4.21
N LEU A 56 -15.27 -15.40 3.43
CA LEU A 56 -15.49 -14.67 2.18
C LEU A 56 -14.95 -15.43 0.96
N LYS A 57 -14.49 -16.67 1.10
CA LYS A 57 -13.86 -17.47 0.04
C LYS A 57 -14.73 -17.62 -1.19
N ASP A 58 -16.04 -17.81 -1.02
CA ASP A 58 -16.98 -17.95 -2.13
C ASP A 58 -17.09 -16.68 -2.98
N TYR A 59 -16.95 -15.52 -2.39
CA TYR A 59 -16.93 -14.25 -3.11
C TYR A 59 -15.61 -14.00 -3.86
N LEU A 60 -14.51 -14.62 -3.42
CA LEU A 60 -13.17 -14.43 -3.97
C LEU A 60 -12.79 -15.49 -5.01
N LYS A 61 -13.48 -16.63 -5.09
CA LYS A 61 -13.13 -17.77 -5.95
C LYS A 61 -13.03 -17.42 -7.44
N ASP A 62 -13.91 -16.53 -7.91
CA ASP A 62 -13.99 -16.11 -9.31
C ASP A 62 -13.21 -14.79 -9.58
N LEU A 63 -12.55 -14.24 -8.57
CA LEU A 63 -11.77 -13.02 -8.71
C LEU A 63 -10.33 -13.35 -9.09
N ARG A 64 -9.93 -12.94 -10.28
CA ARG A 64 -8.55 -13.04 -10.77
C ARG A 64 -7.97 -11.63 -10.87
N ILE A 65 -6.89 -11.39 -10.15
CA ILE A 65 -6.14 -10.14 -10.21
C ILE A 65 -4.80 -10.43 -10.90
N GLU A 66 -4.57 -9.78 -12.01
CA GLU A 66 -3.35 -9.87 -12.79
C GLU A 66 -2.61 -8.53 -12.72
N TYR A 67 -1.28 -8.58 -12.78
CA TYR A 67 -0.43 -7.41 -12.76
C TYR A 67 0.59 -7.48 -13.88
N THR A 68 0.49 -6.58 -14.84
CA THR A 68 1.36 -6.55 -16.02
C THR A 68 1.73 -5.10 -16.34
N ASP A 69 3.02 -4.82 -16.48
CA ASP A 69 3.56 -3.51 -16.87
C ASP A 69 3.03 -2.33 -16.02
N GLY A 70 2.91 -2.54 -14.70
CA GLY A 70 2.45 -1.52 -13.78
C GLY A 70 0.93 -1.37 -13.68
N ASN A 71 0.16 -2.16 -14.43
CA ASN A 71 -1.29 -2.10 -14.51
C ASN A 71 -1.94 -3.33 -13.89
N PHE A 72 -3.09 -3.12 -13.24
CA PHE A 72 -3.93 -4.21 -12.74
C PHE A 72 -5.04 -4.54 -13.73
N TYR A 73 -5.33 -5.85 -13.82
CA TYR A 73 -6.47 -6.38 -14.55
C TYR A 73 -7.29 -7.25 -13.61
N VAL A 74 -8.61 -7.17 -13.74
CA VAL A 74 -9.56 -8.01 -13.00
C VAL A 74 -10.35 -8.84 -13.99
N ASN A 75 -10.18 -10.16 -13.94
CA ASN A 75 -10.80 -11.09 -14.89
C ASN A 75 -10.55 -10.69 -16.36
N GLY A 76 -9.31 -10.26 -16.68
CA GLY A 76 -8.90 -9.81 -18.02
C GLY A 76 -9.31 -8.37 -18.37
N THR A 77 -10.06 -7.66 -17.50
CA THR A 77 -10.48 -6.27 -17.75
C THR A 77 -9.53 -5.31 -17.03
N PRO A 78 -9.00 -4.27 -17.70
CA PRO A 78 -8.14 -3.29 -17.05
C PRO A 78 -8.88 -2.54 -15.95
N VAL A 79 -8.19 -2.30 -14.83
CA VAL A 79 -8.71 -1.54 -13.69
C VAL A 79 -8.51 -0.04 -13.94
N GLY A 80 -9.58 0.73 -13.85
CA GLY A 80 -9.59 2.18 -14.09
C GLY A 80 -9.50 3.01 -12.79
N GLU A 81 -9.97 4.26 -12.91
CA GLU A 81 -9.95 5.24 -11.81
C GLU A 81 -10.96 4.95 -10.68
N GLU A 82 -11.87 4.01 -10.87
CA GLU A 82 -12.86 3.63 -9.85
C GLU A 82 -12.24 3.19 -8.52
N ILE A 83 -11.01 2.68 -8.55
CA ILE A 83 -10.28 2.30 -7.33
C ILE A 83 -9.62 3.50 -6.62
N ARG A 84 -9.68 4.72 -7.19
CA ARG A 84 -9.06 5.94 -6.64
C ARG A 84 -10.04 6.80 -5.85
N THR A 85 -11.28 6.36 -5.69
CA THR A 85 -12.32 7.07 -4.93
C THR A 85 -12.16 6.91 -3.42
N PRO A 86 -12.69 7.86 -2.60
CA PRO A 86 -12.78 7.70 -1.15
C PRO A 86 -13.52 6.43 -0.75
N GLU A 87 -14.61 6.10 -1.45
CA GLU A 87 -15.42 4.89 -1.23
C GLU A 87 -14.58 3.61 -1.40
N ALA A 88 -13.76 3.51 -2.45
CA ALA A 88 -12.86 2.39 -2.65
C ALA A 88 -11.84 2.27 -1.49
N GLY A 89 -11.36 3.41 -0.98
CA GLY A 89 -10.48 3.47 0.18
C GLY A 89 -11.15 2.97 1.47
N MET A 90 -12.43 3.32 1.68
CA MET A 90 -13.24 2.85 2.80
C MET A 90 -13.43 1.33 2.75
N TYR A 91 -13.85 0.78 1.62
CA TYR A 91 -14.02 -0.67 1.47
C TYR A 91 -12.70 -1.43 1.59
N ALA A 92 -11.60 -0.89 1.07
CA ALA A 92 -10.27 -1.46 1.26
C ALA A 92 -9.95 -1.60 2.76
N SER A 93 -10.16 -0.55 3.55
CA SER A 93 -9.92 -0.56 5.00
C SER A 93 -10.84 -1.54 5.72
N LEU A 94 -12.13 -1.56 5.36
CA LEU A 94 -13.15 -2.42 5.97
C LEU A 94 -12.80 -3.91 5.79
N TYR A 95 -12.46 -4.35 4.59
CA TYR A 95 -12.19 -5.76 4.29
C TYR A 95 -10.74 -6.18 4.54
N ALA A 96 -9.80 -5.24 4.69
CA ALA A 96 -8.37 -5.55 4.90
C ALA A 96 -8.07 -6.32 6.18
N ALA A 97 -8.96 -6.28 7.19
CA ALA A 97 -8.82 -7.06 8.42
C ALA A 97 -9.27 -8.50 8.28
N HIS A 98 -10.07 -8.84 7.23
CA HIS A 98 -10.64 -10.18 7.08
C HIS A 98 -9.55 -11.20 6.66
N PRO A 99 -9.44 -12.37 7.37
CA PRO A 99 -8.41 -13.37 7.10
C PRO A 99 -8.38 -13.85 5.65
N ASP A 100 -9.53 -14.19 5.06
CA ASP A 100 -9.61 -14.70 3.69
C ASP A 100 -9.12 -13.66 2.65
N VAL A 101 -9.39 -12.37 2.87
CA VAL A 101 -8.92 -11.29 2.00
C VAL A 101 -7.41 -11.16 2.08
N ARG A 102 -6.86 -11.24 3.29
CA ARG A 102 -5.42 -11.18 3.49
C ARG A 102 -4.71 -12.38 2.87
N GLU A 103 -5.19 -13.59 3.14
CA GLU A 103 -4.65 -14.82 2.55
C GLU A 103 -4.63 -14.73 1.02
N PHE A 104 -5.76 -14.34 0.43
CA PHE A 104 -5.92 -14.18 -1.01
C PHE A 104 -4.92 -13.18 -1.59
N LEU A 105 -4.85 -11.96 -1.02
CA LEU A 105 -3.99 -10.89 -1.55
C LEU A 105 -2.51 -11.14 -1.26
N THR A 106 -2.15 -11.60 -0.06
CA THR A 106 -0.74 -11.86 0.29
C THR A 106 -0.13 -12.90 -0.65
N ARG A 107 -0.88 -13.94 -1.02
CA ARG A 107 -0.41 -14.93 -1.99
C ARG A 107 -0.08 -14.30 -3.34
N ILE A 108 -0.97 -13.46 -3.87
CA ILE A 108 -0.76 -12.80 -5.17
C ILE A 108 0.40 -11.80 -5.08
N GLN A 109 0.49 -11.01 -4.01
CA GLN A 109 1.57 -10.05 -3.79
C GLN A 109 2.93 -10.72 -3.73
N LYS A 110 3.05 -11.84 -3.01
CA LYS A 110 4.28 -12.65 -2.95
C LYS A 110 4.69 -13.14 -4.34
N GLU A 111 3.74 -13.64 -5.12
CA GLU A 111 4.02 -14.12 -6.48
C GLU A 111 4.47 -12.99 -7.41
N ILE A 112 3.85 -11.81 -7.34
CA ILE A 112 4.26 -10.64 -8.12
C ILE A 112 5.68 -10.20 -7.74
N CYS A 113 6.03 -10.22 -6.44
CA CYS A 113 7.33 -9.77 -5.95
C CYS A 113 8.46 -10.81 -6.13
N LYS A 114 8.11 -12.06 -6.47
CA LYS A 114 9.07 -13.15 -6.62
C LYS A 114 10.01 -12.86 -7.81
N GLU A 115 11.31 -12.93 -7.54
CA GLU A 115 12.38 -12.84 -8.54
C GLU A 115 12.38 -11.57 -9.42
N ARG A 116 11.73 -10.50 -8.97
CA ARG A 116 11.67 -9.22 -9.68
C ARG A 116 12.44 -8.12 -8.95
N ASN A 117 13.07 -7.24 -9.69
CA ASN A 117 13.48 -5.94 -9.18
C ASN A 117 12.21 -5.09 -9.03
N ILE A 118 11.83 -4.77 -7.80
CA ILE A 118 10.52 -4.16 -7.51
C ILE A 118 10.54 -3.29 -6.27
N VAL A 119 9.80 -2.19 -6.32
CA VAL A 119 9.38 -1.45 -5.14
C VAL A 119 7.93 -1.81 -4.85
N ALA A 120 7.67 -2.41 -3.71
CA ALA A 120 6.32 -2.68 -3.23
C ALA A 120 5.99 -1.77 -2.03
N GLU A 121 4.82 -1.15 -2.04
CA GLU A 121 4.37 -0.32 -0.93
C GLU A 121 3.11 -0.87 -0.25
N GLY A 122 3.02 -0.68 1.07
CA GLY A 122 1.85 -1.13 1.82
C GLY A 122 1.86 -0.81 3.31
N ARG A 123 1.51 -1.83 4.13
CA ARG A 123 1.47 -1.78 5.60
C ARG A 123 2.29 -2.87 6.26
N ASP A 124 2.50 -3.95 5.54
CA ASP A 124 3.08 -5.20 6.00
C ASP A 124 3.97 -5.85 4.93
N ILE A 125 4.50 -5.03 4.03
CA ILE A 125 5.34 -5.52 2.92
C ILE A 125 6.64 -6.12 3.48
N GLY A 126 7.36 -5.38 4.29
CA GLY A 126 8.63 -5.81 4.89
C GLY A 126 8.49 -6.81 6.03
N THR A 127 7.27 -7.06 6.53
CA THR A 127 7.02 -8.03 7.60
C THR A 127 6.38 -9.32 7.13
N VAL A 128 5.55 -9.28 6.08
CA VAL A 128 4.71 -10.41 5.63
C VAL A 128 4.90 -10.76 4.15
N VAL A 129 4.88 -9.76 3.26
CA VAL A 129 4.91 -10.02 1.81
C VAL A 129 6.30 -10.38 1.33
N ILE A 130 7.31 -9.58 1.62
CA ILE A 130 8.73 -9.80 1.31
C ILE A 130 9.60 -9.56 2.56
N PRO A 131 9.49 -10.44 3.57
CA PRO A 131 10.24 -10.29 4.83
C PRO A 131 11.75 -10.42 4.64
N ASP A 132 12.18 -10.88 3.51
CA ASP A 132 13.57 -11.01 3.04
C ASP A 132 13.94 -9.93 2.00
N ALA A 133 13.20 -8.81 1.93
CA ALA A 133 13.53 -7.68 1.06
C ALA A 133 14.91 -7.10 1.41
N GLU A 134 15.68 -6.76 0.39
CA GLU A 134 17.03 -6.20 0.53
C GLU A 134 17.03 -4.81 1.17
N VAL A 135 15.98 -4.03 0.91
CA VAL A 135 15.78 -2.71 1.51
C VAL A 135 14.38 -2.62 2.07
N LYS A 136 14.28 -2.28 3.35
CA LYS A 136 13.00 -2.04 4.03
C LYS A 136 12.98 -0.64 4.59
N ILE A 137 11.94 0.09 4.25
CA ILE A 137 11.71 1.48 4.66
C ILE A 137 10.38 1.55 5.39
N PHE A 138 10.34 2.29 6.47
CA PHE A 138 9.11 2.61 7.19
C PHE A 138 8.92 4.12 7.23
N LEU A 139 8.00 4.64 6.40
CA LEU A 139 7.73 6.07 6.32
C LEU A 139 6.72 6.48 7.38
N VAL A 140 7.07 7.47 8.20
CA VAL A 140 6.20 8.06 9.20
C VAL A 140 5.98 9.55 8.92
N ALA A 141 4.92 10.09 9.46
CA ALA A 141 4.65 11.52 9.64
C ALA A 141 3.56 11.68 10.71
N SER A 142 3.47 12.84 11.36
CA SER A 142 2.41 13.07 12.34
C SER A 142 1.01 12.95 11.71
N PRO A 143 -0.02 12.57 12.48
CA PRO A 143 -1.40 12.49 11.98
C PRO A 143 -1.87 13.80 11.34
N GLU A 144 -1.48 14.94 11.90
CA GLU A 144 -1.84 16.28 11.43
C GLU A 144 -1.23 16.57 10.06
N VAL A 145 0.06 16.25 9.87
CA VAL A 145 0.75 16.43 8.58
C VAL A 145 0.10 15.54 7.52
N ARG A 146 -0.21 14.28 7.85
CA ARG A 146 -0.86 13.34 6.94
C ARG A 146 -2.29 13.75 6.59
N ALA A 147 -3.04 14.25 7.57
CA ALA A 147 -4.38 14.80 7.36
C ALA A 147 -4.36 16.04 6.46
N LYS A 148 -3.39 16.92 6.67
CA LYS A 148 -3.22 18.12 5.83
C LYS A 148 -2.91 17.75 4.37
N ARG A 149 -2.00 16.80 4.13
CA ARG A 149 -1.68 16.28 2.79
C ARG A 149 -2.93 15.69 2.13
N ARG A 150 -3.66 14.85 2.86
CA ARG A 150 -4.88 14.19 2.35
C ARG A 150 -6.01 15.18 2.09
N TYR A 151 -6.20 16.17 2.95
CA TYR A 151 -7.19 17.24 2.79
C TYR A 151 -6.95 18.00 1.48
N PHE A 152 -5.71 18.46 1.24
CA PHE A 152 -5.40 19.17 -0.01
C PHE A 152 -5.55 18.29 -1.26
N GLU A 153 -5.21 17.01 -1.18
CA GLU A 153 -5.46 16.05 -2.27
C GLU A 153 -6.94 15.95 -2.60
N LEU A 154 -7.80 15.84 -1.58
CA LEU A 154 -9.26 15.74 -1.77
C LEU A 154 -9.85 17.02 -2.34
N ILE A 155 -9.46 18.19 -1.82
CA ILE A 155 -9.89 19.49 -2.35
C ILE A 155 -9.47 19.65 -3.82
N ALA A 156 -8.23 19.31 -4.16
CA ALA A 156 -7.74 19.36 -5.54
C ALA A 156 -8.52 18.45 -6.50
N LYS A 157 -9.09 17.36 -5.99
CA LYS A 157 -9.99 16.47 -6.75
C LYS A 157 -11.47 16.93 -6.76
N GLY A 158 -11.78 18.08 -6.15
CA GLY A 158 -13.14 18.65 -6.13
C GLY A 158 -14.06 18.09 -5.04
N TYR A 159 -13.55 17.30 -4.09
CA TYR A 159 -14.34 16.83 -2.96
C TYR A 159 -14.56 17.94 -1.92
N LYS A 160 -15.78 18.01 -1.39
CA LYS A 160 -16.12 18.92 -0.28
C LYS A 160 -15.91 18.16 1.04
N VAL A 161 -14.82 18.44 1.72
CA VAL A 161 -14.44 17.78 2.99
C VAL A 161 -14.00 18.83 4.01
N GLN A 162 -14.12 18.51 5.31
CA GLN A 162 -13.56 19.32 6.41
C GLN A 162 -12.26 18.67 6.88
N TYR A 163 -11.29 19.49 7.27
CA TYR A 163 -9.98 18.99 7.75
C TYR A 163 -10.13 18.08 8.98
N GLU A 164 -11.01 18.44 9.90
CA GLU A 164 -11.27 17.71 11.14
C GLU A 164 -11.79 16.29 10.87
N ASP A 165 -12.63 16.13 9.84
CA ASP A 165 -13.14 14.83 9.45
C ASP A 165 -12.03 13.98 8.83
N VAL A 166 -11.20 14.57 7.97
CA VAL A 166 -10.05 13.88 7.38
C VAL A 166 -9.03 13.46 8.46
N LEU A 167 -8.79 14.30 9.45
CA LEU A 167 -7.90 13.97 10.58
C LEU A 167 -8.47 12.82 11.41
N ARG A 168 -9.76 12.82 11.70
CA ARG A 168 -10.43 11.74 12.42
C ARG A 168 -10.34 10.42 11.67
N GLU A 169 -10.63 10.43 10.36
CA GLU A 169 -10.50 9.24 9.51
C GLU A 169 -9.07 8.67 9.51
N ILE A 170 -8.04 9.52 9.47
CA ILE A 170 -6.64 9.09 9.52
C ILE A 170 -6.31 8.42 10.85
N ILE A 171 -6.73 9.02 11.98
CA ILE A 171 -6.49 8.46 13.31
C ILE A 171 -7.21 7.11 13.48
N GLU A 172 -8.47 7.02 13.07
CA GLU A 172 -9.24 5.78 13.13
C GLU A 172 -8.61 4.68 12.26
N ARG A 173 -8.15 5.05 11.08
CA ARG A 173 -7.48 4.12 10.17
C ARG A 173 -6.16 3.60 10.73
N ASP A 174 -5.36 4.47 11.34
CA ASP A 174 -4.10 4.07 11.98
C ASP A 174 -4.35 3.09 13.13
N GLN A 175 -5.39 3.35 13.93
CA GLN A 175 -5.78 2.44 15.01
C GLN A 175 -6.21 1.07 14.45
N ASN A 176 -7.02 1.07 13.39
CA ASN A 176 -7.46 -0.15 12.75
C ASN A 176 -6.29 -0.92 12.11
N ASP A 177 -5.37 -0.22 11.41
CA ASP A 177 -4.20 -0.83 10.79
C ASP A 177 -3.23 -1.40 11.83
N SER A 178 -3.05 -0.74 12.99
CA SER A 178 -2.10 -1.16 14.03
C SER A 178 -2.65 -2.23 14.99
N LYS A 179 -3.98 -2.26 15.21
CA LYS A 179 -4.62 -3.17 16.18
C LYS A 179 -5.20 -4.44 15.57
N ARG A 180 -5.09 -4.64 14.25
CA ARG A 180 -5.63 -5.88 13.64
C ARG A 180 -4.80 -7.10 14.04
N ASP A 181 -5.49 -8.23 14.23
CA ASP A 181 -4.90 -9.48 14.69
C ASP A 181 -3.93 -10.10 13.68
N ILE A 182 -4.15 -9.86 12.37
CA ILE A 182 -3.36 -10.44 11.28
C ILE A 182 -2.60 -9.33 10.56
N ALA A 183 -1.28 -9.45 10.51
CA ALA A 183 -0.36 -8.54 9.84
C ALA A 183 -0.64 -7.06 10.18
N PRO A 184 -0.53 -6.66 11.47
CA PRO A 184 -0.69 -5.28 11.87
C PRO A 184 0.33 -4.37 11.19
N LEU A 185 -0.01 -3.09 11.05
CA LEU A 185 0.96 -2.08 10.66
C LEU A 185 2.07 -2.03 11.72
N SER A 186 3.24 -2.51 11.37
CA SER A 186 4.42 -2.51 12.24
C SER A 186 5.70 -2.36 11.43
N LYS A 187 6.67 -1.66 12.01
CA LYS A 187 7.99 -1.53 11.43
C LYS A 187 8.73 -2.87 11.52
N ALA A 188 9.23 -3.40 10.41
CA ALA A 188 10.13 -4.54 10.43
C ALA A 188 11.42 -4.19 11.21
N VAL A 189 11.99 -5.17 11.89
CA VAL A 189 13.14 -4.96 12.81
C VAL A 189 14.33 -4.32 12.09
N ASP A 190 14.55 -4.69 10.83
CA ASP A 190 15.63 -4.23 9.97
C ASP A 190 15.22 -3.06 9.03
N ALA A 191 14.00 -2.51 9.20
CA ALA A 191 13.54 -1.37 8.41
C ALA A 191 14.15 -0.04 8.91
N VAL A 192 14.60 0.76 7.95
CA VAL A 192 15.01 2.14 8.19
C VAL A 192 13.74 3.01 8.28
N GLU A 193 13.58 3.69 9.41
CA GLU A 193 12.48 4.64 9.60
C GLU A 193 12.88 6.00 9.06
N ILE A 194 11.98 6.63 8.32
CA ILE A 194 12.15 7.99 7.80
C ILE A 194 10.92 8.80 8.16
N ASP A 195 11.10 9.83 8.99
CA ASP A 195 10.06 10.82 9.26
C ASP A 195 10.01 11.81 8.10
N THR A 196 8.87 11.85 7.43
CA THR A 196 8.63 12.68 6.26
C THR A 196 7.94 14.00 6.59
N SER A 197 7.77 14.33 7.89
CA SER A 197 6.98 15.50 8.33
C SER A 197 7.53 16.80 7.73
N ASP A 198 8.84 16.98 7.78
CA ASP A 198 9.54 18.19 7.37
C ASP A 198 10.41 18.00 6.11
N LEU A 199 10.36 16.82 5.49
CA LEU A 199 11.13 16.51 4.29
C LEU A 199 10.29 16.70 3.02
N SER A 200 10.95 17.20 1.97
CA SER A 200 10.41 17.15 0.62
C SER A 200 10.39 15.71 0.08
N ILE A 201 9.56 15.47 -0.92
CA ILE A 201 9.49 14.17 -1.59
C ILE A 201 10.86 13.78 -2.18
N GLU A 202 11.57 14.74 -2.78
CA GLU A 202 12.88 14.52 -3.41
C GLU A 202 13.93 14.08 -2.38
N GLU A 203 14.00 14.74 -1.22
CA GLU A 203 14.92 14.36 -0.14
C GLU A 203 14.67 12.93 0.35
N VAL A 204 13.40 12.55 0.55
CA VAL A 204 13.04 11.18 0.94
C VAL A 204 13.46 10.17 -0.14
N VAL A 205 13.20 10.48 -1.41
CA VAL A 205 13.59 9.62 -2.53
C VAL A 205 15.11 9.47 -2.61
N ASP A 206 15.88 10.56 -2.47
CA ASP A 206 17.35 10.53 -2.49
C ASP A 206 17.92 9.67 -1.34
N MET A 207 17.35 9.77 -0.13
CA MET A 207 17.74 8.92 1.01
C MET A 207 17.52 7.45 0.69
N ILE A 208 16.37 7.10 0.10
CA ILE A 208 16.06 5.70 -0.24
C ILE A 208 16.99 5.21 -1.36
N ILE A 209 17.21 5.99 -2.41
CA ILE A 209 18.14 5.63 -3.51
C ILE A 209 19.55 5.38 -2.97
N LYS A 210 20.03 6.19 -2.02
CA LYS A 210 21.32 5.97 -1.37
C LYS A 210 21.35 4.62 -0.66
N LEU A 211 20.34 4.29 0.15
CA LEU A 211 20.24 2.99 0.84
C LEU A 211 20.19 1.82 -0.14
N VAL A 212 19.46 1.97 -1.26
CA VAL A 212 19.39 0.94 -2.30
C VAL A 212 20.76 0.71 -2.93
N ARG A 213 21.51 1.78 -3.24
CA ARG A 213 22.87 1.67 -3.77
C ARG A 213 23.81 0.96 -2.82
N GLU A 214 23.72 1.22 -1.52
CA GLU A 214 24.55 0.58 -0.51
C GLU A 214 24.24 -0.92 -0.35
N ARG A 215 22.98 -1.33 -0.52
CA ARG A 215 22.55 -2.71 -0.24
C ARG A 215 22.33 -3.58 -1.48
N CYS A 216 22.11 -2.96 -2.64
CA CYS A 216 21.78 -3.65 -3.89
C CYS A 216 22.75 -3.34 -5.04
N TRP A 217 23.85 -2.62 -4.81
CA TRP A 217 24.72 -2.10 -5.89
C TRP A 217 25.15 -3.14 -6.92
N GLU A 218 25.42 -4.36 -6.49
CA GLU A 218 25.82 -5.46 -7.38
C GLU A 218 24.68 -6.01 -8.26
N LYS A 219 23.46 -5.49 -8.11
CA LYS A 219 22.25 -6.00 -8.74
C LYS A 219 21.68 -5.07 -9.82
N PHE A 220 22.33 -3.91 -10.06
CA PHE A 220 21.95 -2.92 -11.09
C PHE A 220 23.06 -2.69 -12.11
#